data_de2e0c340967ddf1987793ddced07576
#
_entry.id   de2e0c340967ddf1987793ddced07576
#
_cell.length_a   1.000
_cell.length_b   1.000
_cell.length_c   1.000
_cell.angle_alpha   90.00
_cell.angle_beta   90.00
_cell.angle_gamma   90.00
#
_symmetry.space_group_name_H-M   'P 1'
#
loop_
_entity.id
_entity.type
_entity.pdbx_description
1 polymer ?
#
loop_
_entity_poly.entity_id
_entity_poly.type
_entity_poly.pdbx_seq_one_letter_code
_entity_poly.pdbx_strand_id
1 'polypeptide(L)'
;IPIFEPGLDQLVAKNNAAGRLRFTTDLASAVPGADAVFIAVGTPSRRGDGHADLSYVYAAAEEIGRALRGYAVVVTKSTVPVGTGREVERRIRAGAPAAEFDVASNPEFLREGAAISDFMRPDRVVIGTDSERARTTMRELYRPLYLIETPIVFTSLETSELIKYAANTFLATKITFINEIADLCEKVGADVHAVAKGIGLDGRIGRKFLHPGPGYGGSCFPKDTLALVKTAQDHGSPLRIVETVVDINDRRKTAMAGRIVEACGGSVAGRTIAVLGLTFKPNTDDMRDAPSLVIVPALQKAGARIRAYDPEGMKGEARHLLPGIEFCDSAVDA
;
A
#
# COMPACT_ATOMS: atom_id res chain seq x y z
N ILE A 1 13.58 13.72 -3.92
CA ILE A 1 12.59 12.62 -4.05
C ILE A 1 11.85 12.56 -2.72
N PRO A 2 10.52 12.61 -2.70
CA PRO A 2 9.73 12.77 -1.48
C PRO A 2 9.51 11.47 -0.69
N ILE A 3 9.98 10.32 -1.18
CA ILE A 3 9.85 9.01 -0.53
C ILE A 3 11.19 8.29 -0.52
N PHE A 4 11.42 7.46 0.50
CA PHE A 4 12.56 6.57 0.54
C PHE A 4 12.24 5.27 -0.21
N GLU A 5 13.01 4.99 -1.28
CA GLU A 5 12.99 3.71 -2.00
C GLU A 5 14.42 3.42 -2.47
N PRO A 6 15.02 2.30 -2.08
CA PRO A 6 16.40 1.98 -2.42
C PRO A 6 16.68 2.05 -3.93
N GLY A 7 17.63 2.91 -4.35
CA GLY A 7 18.06 3.08 -5.75
C GLY A 7 17.16 3.96 -6.62
N LEU A 8 16.04 4.49 -6.10
CA LEU A 8 15.15 5.35 -6.87
C LEU A 8 15.80 6.69 -7.23
N ASP A 9 16.58 7.27 -6.34
CA ASP A 9 17.34 8.51 -6.55
C ASP A 9 18.29 8.40 -7.75
N GLN A 10 19.05 7.31 -7.83
CA GLN A 10 19.96 7.03 -8.92
C GLN A 10 19.21 6.82 -10.24
N LEU A 11 18.11 6.09 -10.21
CA LEU A 11 17.27 5.84 -11.38
C LEU A 11 16.68 7.14 -11.94
N VAL A 12 16.16 8.01 -11.07
CA VAL A 12 15.64 9.34 -11.44
C VAL A 12 16.74 10.21 -12.02
N ALA A 13 17.89 10.33 -11.36
CA ALA A 13 19.01 11.15 -11.82
C ALA A 13 19.50 10.69 -13.22
N LYS A 14 19.65 9.38 -13.43
CA LYS A 14 20.06 8.80 -14.71
C LYS A 14 19.08 9.12 -15.84
N ASN A 15 17.78 8.99 -15.60
CA ASN A 15 16.77 9.20 -16.64
C ASN A 15 16.53 10.69 -16.93
N ASN A 16 16.64 11.54 -15.91
CA ASN A 16 16.60 12.99 -16.10
C ASN A 16 17.78 13.48 -16.93
N ALA A 17 19.01 13.06 -16.59
CA ALA A 17 20.22 13.41 -17.35
C ALA A 17 20.17 12.91 -18.81
N ALA A 18 19.50 11.80 -19.08
CA ALA A 18 19.32 11.25 -20.42
C ALA A 18 18.13 11.86 -21.19
N GLY A 19 17.42 12.85 -20.62
CA GLY A 19 16.25 13.51 -21.25
C GLY A 19 15.01 12.63 -21.37
N ARG A 20 14.98 11.46 -20.73
CA ARG A 20 13.82 10.54 -20.73
C ARG A 20 12.80 10.84 -19.63
N LEU A 21 13.17 11.62 -18.63
CA LEU A 21 12.34 12.01 -17.51
C LEU A 21 12.43 13.52 -17.32
N ARG A 22 11.27 14.17 -17.22
CA ARG A 22 11.14 15.59 -16.93
C ARG A 22 10.04 15.79 -15.90
N PHE A 23 10.26 16.68 -14.95
CA PHE A 23 9.26 17.12 -13.98
C PHE A 23 8.74 18.50 -14.38
N THR A 24 7.43 18.69 -14.28
CA THR A 24 6.77 19.97 -14.50
C THR A 24 5.51 20.07 -13.67
N THR A 25 5.13 21.27 -13.29
CA THR A 25 3.83 21.60 -12.69
C THR A 25 2.83 22.11 -13.73
N ASP A 26 3.27 22.28 -14.99
CA ASP A 26 2.43 22.71 -16.12
C ASP A 26 1.87 21.49 -16.87
N LEU A 27 0.72 21.02 -16.39
CA LEU A 27 0.01 19.89 -16.99
C LEU A 27 -0.48 20.22 -18.42
N ALA A 28 -0.84 21.47 -18.67
CA ALA A 28 -1.33 21.90 -19.97
C ALA A 28 -0.26 21.78 -21.07
N SER A 29 1.02 21.86 -20.72
CA SER A 29 2.13 21.62 -21.65
C SER A 29 2.57 20.16 -21.74
N ALA A 30 2.28 19.36 -20.71
CA ALA A 30 2.74 17.97 -20.62
C ALA A 30 1.80 16.95 -21.29
N VAL A 31 0.49 17.21 -21.27
CA VAL A 31 -0.53 16.26 -21.75
C VAL A 31 -0.67 16.23 -23.28
N PRO A 32 -0.58 17.35 -24.02
CA PRO A 32 -0.72 17.33 -25.47
C PRO A 32 0.31 16.42 -26.14
N GLY A 33 -0.18 15.47 -26.99
CA GLY A 33 0.67 14.51 -27.71
C GLY A 33 1.13 13.31 -26.89
N ALA A 34 0.66 13.14 -25.67
CA ALA A 34 0.92 11.94 -24.89
C ALA A 34 0.05 10.77 -25.36
N ASP A 35 0.64 9.58 -25.56
CA ASP A 35 -0.11 8.35 -25.89
C ASP A 35 -0.89 7.82 -24.67
N ALA A 36 -0.37 8.03 -23.46
CA ALA A 36 -1.00 7.65 -22.21
C ALA A 36 -0.72 8.67 -21.11
N VAL A 37 -1.74 9.00 -20.30
CA VAL A 37 -1.65 9.91 -19.17
C VAL A 37 -2.06 9.15 -17.91
N PHE A 38 -1.13 8.97 -16.97
CA PHE A 38 -1.35 8.22 -15.74
C PHE A 38 -1.79 9.12 -14.59
N ILE A 39 -2.93 8.81 -13.99
CA ILE A 39 -3.38 9.37 -12.72
C ILE A 39 -2.76 8.52 -11.61
N ALA A 40 -1.72 9.04 -10.96
CA ALA A 40 -0.97 8.37 -9.90
C ALA A 40 -0.93 9.26 -8.64
N VAL A 41 -2.08 9.78 -8.24
CA VAL A 41 -2.25 10.68 -7.08
C VAL A 41 -2.62 9.89 -5.82
N GLY A 42 -2.43 10.50 -4.65
CA GLY A 42 -2.82 9.90 -3.38
C GLY A 42 -4.34 9.68 -3.27
N THR A 43 -4.72 8.58 -2.63
CA THR A 43 -6.13 8.24 -2.31
C THR A 43 -6.22 7.92 -0.81
N PRO A 44 -6.05 8.92 0.07
CA PRO A 44 -6.09 8.68 1.52
C PRO A 44 -7.49 8.24 1.96
N SER A 45 -7.57 7.56 3.11
CA SER A 45 -8.87 7.29 3.74
C SER A 45 -9.46 8.59 4.27
N ARG A 46 -10.75 8.80 4.03
CA ARG A 46 -11.48 9.90 4.66
C ARG A 46 -11.62 9.65 6.16
N ARG A 47 -11.44 10.71 6.94
CA ARG A 47 -11.64 10.63 8.38
C ARG A 47 -13.13 10.38 8.67
N GLY A 48 -13.40 9.34 9.47
CA GLY A 48 -14.72 9.07 10.04
C GLY A 48 -15.57 8.03 9.31
N ASP A 49 -15.40 7.79 8.02
CA ASP A 49 -16.26 6.85 7.27
C ASP A 49 -15.53 5.70 6.55
N GLY A 50 -14.20 5.74 6.51
CA GLY A 50 -13.37 4.69 5.90
C GLY A 50 -13.37 4.65 4.36
N HIS A 51 -14.08 5.57 3.70
CA HIS A 51 -14.03 5.69 2.23
C HIS A 51 -12.69 6.27 1.76
N ALA A 52 -12.29 5.93 0.54
CA ALA A 52 -11.19 6.62 -0.11
C ALA A 52 -11.57 8.06 -0.50
N ASP A 53 -10.68 9.01 -0.26
CA ASP A 53 -10.83 10.36 -0.81
C ASP A 53 -10.38 10.38 -2.27
N LEU A 54 -11.33 10.53 -3.17
CA LEU A 54 -11.12 10.54 -4.62
C LEU A 54 -11.05 11.97 -5.20
N SER A 55 -11.08 13.00 -4.37
CA SER A 55 -11.06 14.40 -4.83
C SER A 55 -9.85 14.70 -5.72
N TYR A 56 -8.66 14.19 -5.36
CA TYR A 56 -7.44 14.35 -6.17
C TYR A 56 -7.53 13.61 -7.50
N VAL A 57 -8.12 12.41 -7.53
CA VAL A 57 -8.31 11.62 -8.77
C VAL A 57 -9.22 12.38 -9.73
N TYR A 58 -10.32 12.90 -9.22
CA TYR A 58 -11.32 13.60 -10.03
C TYR A 58 -10.82 14.95 -10.52
N ALA A 59 -10.11 15.71 -9.67
CA ALA A 59 -9.48 16.96 -10.08
C ALA A 59 -8.45 16.73 -11.21
N ALA A 60 -7.58 15.73 -11.05
CA ALA A 60 -6.61 15.36 -12.07
C ALA A 60 -7.30 14.93 -13.39
N ALA A 61 -8.37 14.14 -13.32
CA ALA A 61 -9.14 13.75 -14.50
C ALA A 61 -9.71 14.95 -15.26
N GLU A 62 -10.31 15.91 -14.55
CA GLU A 62 -10.87 17.12 -15.13
C GLU A 62 -9.79 18.02 -15.75
N GLU A 63 -8.64 18.17 -15.11
CA GLU A 63 -7.51 18.94 -15.64
C GLU A 63 -6.93 18.28 -16.88
N ILE A 64 -6.74 16.95 -16.87
CA ILE A 64 -6.29 16.16 -18.02
C ILE A 64 -7.26 16.38 -19.18
N GLY A 65 -8.56 16.23 -18.96
CA GLY A 65 -9.58 16.42 -19.99
C GLY A 65 -9.47 17.76 -20.72
N ARG A 66 -9.27 18.85 -19.96
CA ARG A 66 -9.08 20.20 -20.54
C ARG A 66 -7.78 20.35 -21.35
N ALA A 67 -6.75 19.58 -20.99
CA ALA A 67 -5.43 19.65 -21.62
C ALA A 67 -5.28 18.70 -22.83
N LEU A 68 -6.13 17.67 -22.97
CA LEU A 68 -6.05 16.72 -24.08
C LEU A 68 -6.10 17.42 -25.45
N ARG A 69 -5.18 17.02 -26.33
CA ARG A 69 -5.13 17.41 -27.74
C ARG A 69 -4.78 16.17 -28.54
N GLY A 70 -5.76 15.65 -29.31
CA GLY A 70 -5.66 14.34 -29.92
C GLY A 70 -5.99 13.20 -28.94
N TYR A 71 -5.83 11.97 -29.41
CA TYR A 71 -6.16 10.78 -28.66
C TYR A 71 -5.08 10.46 -27.61
N ALA A 72 -5.53 10.08 -26.40
CA ALA A 72 -4.71 9.49 -25.38
C ALA A 72 -5.49 8.47 -24.54
N VAL A 73 -4.79 7.53 -23.92
CA VAL A 73 -5.37 6.67 -22.88
C VAL A 73 -5.18 7.32 -21.52
N VAL A 74 -6.29 7.62 -20.82
CA VAL A 74 -6.23 8.12 -19.45
C VAL A 74 -6.28 6.94 -18.50
N VAL A 75 -5.19 6.72 -17.78
CA VAL A 75 -4.94 5.51 -17.00
C VAL A 75 -4.99 5.83 -15.51
N THR A 76 -5.92 5.24 -14.77
CA THR A 76 -5.93 5.29 -13.32
C THR A 76 -4.95 4.25 -12.76
N LYS A 77 -3.81 4.73 -12.24
CA LYS A 77 -2.78 3.92 -11.55
C LYS A 77 -3.03 3.87 -10.05
N SER A 78 -3.59 4.93 -9.47
CA SER A 78 -3.98 5.01 -8.07
C SER A 78 -4.93 3.87 -7.70
N THR A 79 -4.82 3.36 -6.47
CA THR A 79 -5.77 2.36 -5.94
C THR A 79 -7.08 3.05 -5.60
N VAL A 80 -8.15 2.66 -6.28
CA VAL A 80 -9.45 3.31 -6.23
C VAL A 80 -10.59 2.30 -6.08
N PRO A 81 -11.71 2.66 -5.42
CA PRO A 81 -12.91 1.83 -5.37
C PRO A 81 -13.48 1.50 -6.74
N VAL A 82 -14.20 0.38 -6.80
CA VAL A 82 -14.90 -0.10 -8.01
C VAL A 82 -15.86 0.98 -8.54
N GLY A 83 -15.80 1.22 -9.85
CA GLY A 83 -16.60 2.23 -10.54
C GLY A 83 -15.91 3.58 -10.71
N THR A 84 -14.73 3.78 -10.12
CA THR A 84 -14.00 5.06 -10.22
C THR A 84 -13.57 5.33 -11.67
N GLY A 85 -13.15 4.33 -12.43
CA GLY A 85 -12.78 4.51 -13.83
C GLY A 85 -13.93 5.03 -14.69
N ARG A 86 -15.15 4.57 -14.45
CA ARG A 86 -16.36 5.11 -15.11
C ARG A 86 -16.63 6.56 -14.74
N GLU A 87 -16.44 6.89 -13.48
CA GLU A 87 -16.62 8.28 -13.03
C GLU A 87 -15.53 9.21 -13.59
N VAL A 88 -14.28 8.74 -13.70
CA VAL A 88 -13.20 9.45 -14.41
C VAL A 88 -13.60 9.73 -15.85
N GLU A 89 -14.07 8.72 -16.59
CA GLU A 89 -14.55 8.89 -17.97
C GLU A 89 -15.67 9.92 -18.04
N ARG A 90 -16.68 9.79 -17.19
CA ARG A 90 -17.83 10.70 -17.15
C ARG A 90 -17.40 12.17 -16.91
N ARG A 91 -16.47 12.40 -15.99
CA ARG A 91 -15.97 13.74 -15.66
C ARG A 91 -15.19 14.36 -16.80
N ILE A 92 -14.32 13.60 -17.44
CA ILE A 92 -13.58 14.07 -18.61
C ILE A 92 -14.58 14.44 -19.74
N ARG A 93 -15.54 13.57 -20.04
CA ARG A 93 -16.57 13.83 -21.05
C ARG A 93 -17.39 15.07 -20.75
N ALA A 94 -17.77 15.27 -19.49
CA ALA A 94 -18.55 16.44 -19.06
C ALA A 94 -17.78 17.76 -19.22
N GLY A 95 -16.47 17.76 -18.88
CA GLY A 95 -15.62 18.96 -18.95
C GLY A 95 -14.99 19.22 -20.33
N ALA A 96 -14.85 18.18 -21.15
CA ALA A 96 -14.22 18.23 -22.47
C ALA A 96 -14.93 17.28 -23.45
N PRO A 97 -16.15 17.61 -23.94
CA PRO A 97 -16.96 16.71 -24.77
C PRO A 97 -16.31 16.33 -26.10
N ALA A 98 -15.42 17.18 -26.62
CA ALA A 98 -14.71 16.95 -27.90
C ALA A 98 -13.38 16.21 -27.73
N ALA A 99 -12.97 15.88 -26.49
CA ALA A 99 -11.72 15.17 -26.26
C ALA A 99 -11.79 13.72 -26.79
N GLU A 100 -10.74 13.31 -27.49
CA GLU A 100 -10.56 11.93 -27.96
C GLU A 100 -9.74 11.15 -26.94
N PHE A 101 -10.37 10.26 -26.21
CA PHE A 101 -9.69 9.44 -25.20
C PHE A 101 -10.45 8.17 -24.91
N ASP A 102 -9.72 7.20 -24.39
CA ASP A 102 -10.24 6.03 -23.70
C ASP A 102 -9.73 6.01 -22.26
N VAL A 103 -10.41 5.28 -21.38
CA VAL A 103 -9.98 5.09 -20.00
C VAL A 103 -9.45 3.68 -19.77
N ALA A 104 -8.48 3.58 -18.88
CA ALA A 104 -7.98 2.31 -18.38
C ALA A 104 -7.76 2.35 -16.86
N SER A 105 -7.98 1.22 -16.20
CA SER A 105 -7.55 0.97 -14.83
C SER A 105 -6.31 0.08 -14.87
N ASN A 106 -5.22 0.53 -14.25
CA ASN A 106 -3.97 -0.23 -14.22
C ASN A 106 -3.36 -0.15 -12.82
N PRO A 107 -3.92 -0.86 -11.83
CA PRO A 107 -3.46 -0.80 -10.45
C PRO A 107 -2.02 -1.30 -10.34
N GLU A 108 -1.29 -0.76 -9.36
CA GLU A 108 0.05 -1.20 -9.01
C GLU A 108 0.01 -2.31 -7.95
N PHE A 109 1.04 -3.17 -7.92
CA PHE A 109 1.21 -4.24 -6.93
C PHE A 109 2.61 -4.18 -6.31
N LEU A 110 3.11 -2.97 -6.13
CA LEU A 110 4.47 -2.70 -5.65
C LEU A 110 4.51 -2.83 -4.13
N ARG A 111 5.70 -3.22 -3.63
CA ARG A 111 6.00 -3.21 -2.20
C ARG A 111 7.01 -2.09 -1.94
N GLU A 112 6.70 -1.19 -1.04
CA GLU A 112 7.67 -0.20 -0.56
C GLU A 112 8.98 -0.90 -0.11
N GLY A 113 10.13 -0.30 -0.44
CA GLY A 113 11.44 -0.91 -0.19
C GLY A 113 11.85 -1.98 -1.19
N ALA A 114 10.97 -2.36 -2.15
CA ALA A 114 11.26 -3.27 -3.25
C ALA A 114 10.51 -2.88 -4.53
N ALA A 115 10.02 -1.64 -4.62
CA ALA A 115 9.12 -1.20 -5.68
C ALA A 115 9.77 -1.24 -7.07
N ILE A 116 11.06 -0.91 -7.20
CA ILE A 116 11.77 -0.97 -8.47
C ILE A 116 11.82 -2.41 -8.99
N SER A 117 12.18 -3.37 -8.15
CA SER A 117 12.24 -4.78 -8.55
C SER A 117 10.86 -5.34 -8.90
N ASP A 118 9.84 -4.98 -8.11
CA ASP A 118 8.46 -5.40 -8.35
C ASP A 118 7.90 -4.81 -9.65
N PHE A 119 8.28 -3.57 -10.01
CA PHE A 119 7.87 -2.95 -11.27
C PHE A 119 8.59 -3.55 -12.48
N MET A 120 9.89 -3.80 -12.35
CA MET A 120 10.71 -4.33 -13.45
C MET A 120 10.51 -5.82 -13.70
N ARG A 121 10.04 -6.57 -12.70
CA ARG A 121 9.76 -8.01 -12.77
C ARG A 121 8.46 -8.35 -12.05
N PRO A 122 7.32 -7.84 -12.53
CA PRO A 122 6.04 -8.07 -11.88
C PRO A 122 5.55 -9.51 -12.12
N ASP A 123 4.88 -10.08 -11.13
CA ASP A 123 4.19 -11.38 -11.29
C ASP A 123 3.07 -11.29 -12.36
N ARG A 124 2.49 -10.13 -12.56
CA ARG A 124 1.48 -9.81 -13.59
C ARG A 124 1.31 -8.30 -13.76
N VAL A 125 0.79 -7.90 -14.91
CA VAL A 125 0.22 -6.57 -15.16
C VAL A 125 -1.29 -6.73 -15.35
N VAL A 126 -2.11 -5.93 -14.65
CA VAL A 126 -3.56 -5.94 -14.77
C VAL A 126 -4.00 -4.66 -15.47
N ILE A 127 -4.81 -4.77 -16.51
CA ILE A 127 -5.32 -3.65 -17.30
C ILE A 127 -6.81 -3.84 -17.51
N GLY A 128 -7.62 -2.96 -16.93
CA GLY A 128 -9.06 -2.90 -17.14
C GLY A 128 -9.39 -1.84 -18.18
N THR A 129 -9.99 -2.22 -19.29
CA THR A 129 -10.52 -1.29 -20.30
C THR A 129 -11.43 -2.03 -21.27
N ASP A 130 -12.44 -1.34 -21.80
CA ASP A 130 -13.35 -1.88 -22.82
C ASP A 130 -12.88 -1.55 -24.25
N SER A 131 -11.86 -0.69 -24.40
CA SER A 131 -11.36 -0.22 -25.70
C SER A 131 -10.21 -1.08 -26.21
N GLU A 132 -10.32 -1.63 -27.42
CA GLU A 132 -9.22 -2.33 -28.09
C GLU A 132 -8.07 -1.38 -28.45
N ARG A 133 -8.37 -0.11 -28.73
CA ARG A 133 -7.34 0.91 -28.96
C ARG A 133 -6.51 1.14 -27.70
N ALA A 134 -7.18 1.29 -26.55
CA ALA A 134 -6.50 1.41 -25.26
C ALA A 134 -5.69 0.14 -24.90
N ARG A 135 -6.22 -1.06 -25.18
CA ARG A 135 -5.47 -2.32 -24.97
C ARG A 135 -4.19 -2.35 -25.79
N THR A 136 -4.24 -1.89 -27.03
CA THR A 136 -3.07 -1.84 -27.92
C THR A 136 -2.02 -0.88 -27.35
N THR A 137 -2.41 0.35 -27.02
CA THR A 137 -1.50 1.34 -26.39
C THR A 137 -0.87 0.81 -25.11
N MET A 138 -1.67 0.23 -24.22
CA MET A 138 -1.18 -0.31 -22.96
C MET A 138 -0.26 -1.53 -23.16
N ARG A 139 -0.52 -2.39 -24.14
CA ARG A 139 0.36 -3.52 -24.49
C ARG A 139 1.72 -3.02 -24.97
N GLU A 140 1.75 -2.02 -25.84
CA GLU A 140 3.00 -1.42 -26.32
C GLU A 140 3.78 -0.75 -25.18
N LEU A 141 3.11 -0.08 -24.25
CA LEU A 141 3.72 0.55 -23.11
C LEU A 141 4.43 -0.46 -22.19
N TYR A 142 3.81 -1.62 -21.96
CA TYR A 142 4.35 -2.69 -21.13
C TYR A 142 5.20 -3.71 -21.92
N ARG A 143 5.38 -3.53 -23.23
CA ARG A 143 6.18 -4.43 -24.08
C ARG A 143 7.58 -4.73 -23.55
N PRO A 144 8.33 -3.79 -22.93
CA PRO A 144 9.63 -4.10 -22.37
C PRO A 144 9.62 -5.20 -21.29
N LEU A 145 8.50 -5.40 -20.59
CA LEU A 145 8.34 -6.47 -19.59
C LEU A 145 8.04 -7.82 -20.22
N TYR A 146 7.67 -7.87 -21.51
CA TYR A 146 7.39 -9.10 -22.23
C TYR A 146 8.63 -9.98 -22.40
N LEU A 147 9.82 -9.38 -22.35
CA LEU A 147 11.10 -10.11 -22.42
C LEU A 147 11.30 -11.09 -21.25
N ILE A 148 10.52 -10.95 -20.17
CA ILE A 148 10.51 -11.85 -19.02
C ILE A 148 9.20 -12.64 -18.90
N GLU A 149 8.42 -12.69 -19.99
CA GLU A 149 7.15 -13.41 -20.08
C GLU A 149 6.11 -13.01 -19.03
N THR A 150 6.13 -11.76 -18.58
CA THR A 150 5.15 -11.25 -17.60
C THR A 150 3.74 -11.32 -18.19
N PRO A 151 2.80 -12.03 -17.58
CA PRO A 151 1.42 -12.09 -18.07
C PRO A 151 0.73 -10.73 -17.93
N ILE A 152 0.08 -10.29 -19.01
CA ILE A 152 -0.80 -9.12 -19.03
C ILE A 152 -2.25 -9.61 -19.01
N VAL A 153 -2.96 -9.30 -17.94
CA VAL A 153 -4.38 -9.66 -17.75
C VAL A 153 -5.24 -8.49 -18.20
N PHE A 154 -5.94 -8.63 -19.31
CA PHE A 154 -6.94 -7.67 -19.77
C PHE A 154 -8.32 -8.03 -19.22
N THR A 155 -9.04 -7.05 -18.69
CA THR A 155 -10.36 -7.23 -18.07
C THR A 155 -11.18 -5.94 -18.17
N SER A 156 -12.38 -5.88 -17.53
CA SER A 156 -13.15 -4.65 -17.40
C SER A 156 -12.52 -3.69 -16.39
N LEU A 157 -12.91 -2.42 -16.41
CA LEU A 157 -12.48 -1.41 -15.44
C LEU A 157 -12.78 -1.88 -14.01
N GLU A 158 -14.00 -2.28 -13.74
CA GLU A 158 -14.49 -2.71 -12.43
C GLU A 158 -13.72 -3.92 -11.90
N THR A 159 -13.47 -4.89 -12.77
CA THR A 159 -12.72 -6.10 -12.39
C THR A 159 -11.28 -5.76 -12.04
N SER A 160 -10.63 -4.89 -12.82
CA SER A 160 -9.26 -4.43 -12.55
C SER A 160 -9.15 -3.71 -11.19
N GLU A 161 -10.09 -2.82 -10.90
CA GLU A 161 -10.18 -2.11 -9.62
C GLU A 161 -10.37 -3.09 -8.46
N LEU A 162 -11.29 -4.06 -8.60
CA LEU A 162 -11.56 -5.06 -7.57
C LEU A 162 -10.37 -6.00 -7.34
N ILE A 163 -9.63 -6.40 -8.37
CA ILE A 163 -8.46 -7.29 -8.25
C ILE A 163 -7.43 -6.71 -7.27
N LYS A 164 -7.19 -5.39 -7.30
CA LYS A 164 -6.23 -4.75 -6.38
C LYS A 164 -6.67 -4.89 -4.94
N TYR A 165 -7.91 -4.54 -4.62
CA TYR A 165 -8.46 -4.66 -3.27
C TYR A 165 -8.50 -6.11 -2.78
N ALA A 166 -8.98 -7.02 -3.61
CA ALA A 166 -9.05 -8.44 -3.27
C ALA A 166 -7.65 -9.01 -2.99
N ALA A 167 -6.64 -8.67 -3.80
CA ALA A 167 -5.28 -9.12 -3.59
C ALA A 167 -4.71 -8.62 -2.26
N ASN A 168 -4.79 -7.31 -1.98
CA ASN A 168 -4.26 -6.74 -0.74
C ASN A 168 -4.98 -7.27 0.49
N THR A 169 -6.30 -7.43 0.41
CA THR A 169 -7.11 -7.99 1.50
C THR A 169 -6.79 -9.45 1.76
N PHE A 170 -6.55 -10.25 0.72
CA PHE A 170 -6.15 -11.64 0.90
C PHE A 170 -4.77 -11.76 1.57
N LEU A 171 -3.83 -10.88 1.23
CA LEU A 171 -2.53 -10.83 1.89
C LEU A 171 -2.64 -10.42 3.37
N ALA A 172 -3.49 -9.43 3.68
CA ALA A 172 -3.80 -9.04 5.05
C ALA A 172 -4.44 -10.20 5.85
N THR A 173 -5.31 -10.97 5.21
CA THR A 173 -5.92 -12.19 5.80
C THR A 173 -4.85 -13.23 6.15
N LYS A 174 -3.88 -13.47 5.28
CA LYS A 174 -2.76 -14.40 5.56
C LYS A 174 -1.95 -13.97 6.78
N ILE A 175 -1.64 -12.67 6.90
CA ILE A 175 -0.92 -12.14 8.07
C ILE A 175 -1.75 -12.31 9.34
N THR A 176 -3.04 -11.96 9.29
CA THR A 176 -3.92 -12.09 10.44
C THR A 176 -4.07 -13.55 10.87
N PHE A 177 -4.26 -14.46 9.91
CA PHE A 177 -4.33 -15.90 10.17
C PHE A 177 -3.08 -16.42 10.88
N ILE A 178 -1.87 -16.13 10.36
CA ILE A 178 -0.65 -16.64 10.98
C ILE A 178 -0.39 -16.00 12.35
N ASN A 179 -0.89 -14.79 12.58
CA ASN A 179 -0.83 -14.13 13.87
C ASN A 179 -1.67 -14.84 14.93
N GLU A 180 -2.90 -15.28 14.59
CA GLU A 180 -3.74 -16.09 15.49
C GLU A 180 -3.14 -17.47 15.73
N ILE A 181 -2.56 -18.08 14.69
CA ILE A 181 -1.82 -19.36 14.85
C ILE A 181 -0.63 -19.18 15.78
N ALA A 182 0.08 -18.05 15.74
CA ALA A 182 1.18 -17.78 16.67
C ALA A 182 0.70 -17.74 18.13
N ASP A 183 -0.43 -17.08 18.38
CA ASP A 183 -1.01 -17.03 19.72
C ASP A 183 -1.45 -18.41 20.23
N LEU A 184 -1.95 -19.27 19.35
CA LEU A 184 -2.25 -20.65 19.69
C LEU A 184 -0.97 -21.46 19.96
N CYS A 185 0.06 -21.32 19.10
CA CYS A 185 1.34 -22.03 19.26
C CYS A 185 1.96 -21.77 20.64
N GLU A 186 1.93 -20.55 21.13
CA GLU A 186 2.43 -20.21 22.48
C GLU A 186 1.71 -20.98 23.59
N LYS A 187 0.40 -21.24 23.44
CA LYS A 187 -0.39 -21.96 24.44
C LYS A 187 -0.22 -23.47 24.40
N VAL A 188 0.04 -24.02 23.22
CA VAL A 188 0.14 -25.49 23.02
C VAL A 188 1.58 -25.96 22.91
N GLY A 189 2.57 -25.08 23.03
CA GLY A 189 4.00 -25.41 22.92
C GLY A 189 4.46 -25.75 21.50
N ALA A 190 3.80 -25.20 20.47
CA ALA A 190 4.22 -25.38 19.08
C ALA A 190 5.09 -24.22 18.61
N ASP A 191 5.86 -24.43 17.54
CA ASP A 191 6.65 -23.39 16.88
C ASP A 191 5.92 -22.86 15.64
N VAL A 192 5.50 -21.60 15.69
CA VAL A 192 4.80 -20.94 14.58
C VAL A 192 5.64 -20.84 13.30
N HIS A 193 6.98 -20.73 13.41
CA HIS A 193 7.85 -20.70 12.24
C HIS A 193 7.87 -22.05 11.52
N ALA A 194 7.87 -23.15 12.29
CA ALA A 194 7.75 -24.50 11.74
C ALA A 194 6.36 -24.72 11.10
N VAL A 195 5.29 -24.24 11.74
CA VAL A 195 3.93 -24.27 11.18
C VAL A 195 3.85 -23.48 9.88
N ALA A 196 4.31 -22.22 9.87
CA ALA A 196 4.30 -21.36 8.68
C ALA A 196 5.13 -21.96 7.53
N LYS A 197 6.29 -22.55 7.85
CA LYS A 197 7.11 -23.28 6.88
C LYS A 197 6.37 -24.50 6.33
N GLY A 198 5.78 -25.31 7.21
CA GLY A 198 5.07 -26.54 6.83
C GLY A 198 3.91 -26.27 5.88
N ILE A 199 2.99 -25.38 6.26
CA ILE A 199 1.85 -25.03 5.42
C ILE A 199 2.27 -24.25 4.15
N GLY A 200 3.30 -23.42 4.24
CA GLY A 200 3.78 -22.60 3.12
C GLY A 200 4.51 -23.40 2.03
N LEU A 201 4.91 -24.66 2.30
CA LEU A 201 5.43 -25.58 1.29
C LEU A 201 4.36 -26.11 0.35
N ASP A 202 3.09 -26.09 0.77
CA ASP A 202 1.98 -26.38 -0.13
C ASP A 202 1.84 -25.23 -1.15
N GLY A 203 2.02 -25.54 -2.44
CA GLY A 203 1.92 -24.55 -3.53
C GLY A 203 0.58 -23.84 -3.62
N ARG A 204 -0.50 -24.43 -3.09
CA ARG A 204 -1.84 -23.83 -3.01
C ARG A 204 -1.90 -22.68 -1.99
N ILE A 205 -1.04 -22.71 -0.97
CA ILE A 205 -0.95 -21.70 0.10
C ILE A 205 0.18 -20.71 -0.18
N GLY A 206 1.38 -21.23 -0.46
CA GLY A 206 2.59 -20.44 -0.71
C GLY A 206 3.18 -19.81 0.55
N ARG A 207 4.50 -19.61 0.54
CA ARG A 207 5.29 -19.20 1.72
C ARG A 207 5.16 -17.72 2.10
N LYS A 208 4.79 -16.85 1.13
CA LYS A 208 4.77 -15.39 1.35
C LYS A 208 3.60 -14.99 2.26
N PHE A 209 3.81 -13.96 3.10
CA PHE A 209 2.81 -13.40 4.03
C PHE A 209 2.35 -14.34 5.15
N LEU A 210 3.23 -15.27 5.57
CA LEU A 210 3.04 -16.16 6.72
C LEU A 210 4.07 -15.85 7.83
N HIS A 211 4.44 -14.61 8.02
CA HIS A 211 5.35 -14.16 9.09
C HIS A 211 4.52 -13.53 10.20
N PRO A 212 4.50 -14.10 11.42
CA PRO A 212 3.80 -13.51 12.55
C PRO A 212 4.48 -12.23 13.01
N GLY A 213 3.68 -11.30 13.53
CA GLY A 213 4.17 -10.01 14.01
C GLY A 213 3.12 -9.28 14.84
N PRO A 214 3.36 -8.01 15.19
CA PRO A 214 2.48 -7.22 16.06
C PRO A 214 1.21 -6.72 15.35
N GLY A 215 0.99 -7.08 14.11
CA GLY A 215 -0.07 -6.62 13.23
C GLY A 215 0.49 -5.99 11.96
N TYR A 216 -0.34 -5.87 10.93
CA TYR A 216 0.03 -5.15 9.72
C TYR A 216 -0.25 -3.64 9.85
N GLY A 217 0.53 -2.85 9.15
CA GLY A 217 0.41 -1.40 9.01
C GLY A 217 0.72 -0.97 7.58
N GLY A 218 1.22 0.24 7.43
CA GLY A 218 1.58 0.85 6.15
C GLY A 218 0.41 1.50 5.43
N SER A 219 0.70 2.08 4.29
CA SER A 219 -0.25 2.88 3.50
C SER A 219 -1.30 2.07 2.74
N CYS A 220 -1.07 0.76 2.55
CA CYS A 220 -1.90 -0.04 1.65
C CYS A 220 -2.92 -0.90 2.40
N PHE A 221 -2.48 -1.86 3.22
CA PHE A 221 -3.39 -2.84 3.79
C PHE A 221 -4.49 -2.24 4.67
N PRO A 222 -4.21 -1.32 5.62
CA PRO A 222 -5.27 -0.74 6.43
C PRO A 222 -6.30 0.01 5.58
N LYS A 223 -5.84 0.85 4.66
CA LYS A 223 -6.70 1.63 3.78
C LYS A 223 -7.52 0.75 2.85
N ASP A 224 -6.90 -0.24 2.20
CA ASP A 224 -7.54 -1.03 1.16
C ASP A 224 -8.54 -2.04 1.76
N THR A 225 -8.25 -2.62 2.93
CA THR A 225 -9.21 -3.48 3.63
C THR A 225 -10.45 -2.71 4.07
N LEU A 226 -10.29 -1.52 4.64
CA LEU A 226 -11.42 -0.65 5.02
C LEU A 226 -12.23 -0.20 3.81
N ALA A 227 -11.59 0.22 2.72
CA ALA A 227 -12.28 0.64 1.50
C ALA A 227 -13.05 -0.52 0.86
N LEU A 228 -12.51 -1.74 0.88
CA LEU A 228 -13.23 -2.92 0.38
C LEU A 228 -14.42 -3.30 1.26
N VAL A 229 -14.28 -3.26 2.59
CA VAL A 229 -15.38 -3.47 3.53
C VAL A 229 -16.51 -2.48 3.25
N LYS A 230 -16.14 -1.20 3.09
CA LYS A 230 -17.13 -0.15 2.84
C LYS A 230 -17.83 -0.33 1.49
N THR A 231 -17.07 -0.58 0.43
CA THR A 231 -17.63 -0.87 -0.89
C THR A 231 -18.62 -2.04 -0.83
N ALA A 232 -18.27 -3.11 -0.13
CA ALA A 232 -19.15 -4.28 0.01
C ALA A 232 -20.43 -3.97 0.78
N GLN A 233 -20.35 -3.17 1.85
CA GLN A 233 -21.51 -2.72 2.64
C GLN A 233 -22.44 -1.84 1.81
N ASP A 234 -21.89 -0.88 1.06
CA ASP A 234 -22.66 0.04 0.20
C ASP A 234 -23.43 -0.72 -0.91
N HIS A 235 -22.90 -1.88 -1.33
CA HIS A 235 -23.56 -2.76 -2.31
C HIS A 235 -24.40 -3.89 -1.67
N GLY A 236 -24.65 -3.85 -0.35
CA GLY A 236 -25.46 -4.85 0.35
C GLY A 236 -24.84 -6.27 0.37
N SER A 237 -23.54 -6.40 0.12
CA SER A 237 -22.81 -7.67 0.10
C SER A 237 -21.63 -7.67 1.10
N PRO A 238 -21.88 -7.64 2.42
CA PRO A 238 -20.84 -7.49 3.42
C PRO A 238 -19.84 -8.64 3.40
N LEU A 239 -18.55 -8.31 3.48
CA LEU A 239 -17.43 -9.25 3.49
C LEU A 239 -17.00 -9.57 4.93
N ARG A 240 -17.68 -10.53 5.56
CA ARG A 240 -17.49 -10.88 6.98
C ARG A 240 -16.06 -11.26 7.35
N ILE A 241 -15.38 -12.01 6.48
CA ILE A 241 -13.97 -12.36 6.70
C ILE A 241 -13.10 -11.10 6.78
N VAL A 242 -13.32 -10.14 5.90
CA VAL A 242 -12.52 -8.91 5.84
C VAL A 242 -12.79 -8.03 7.06
N GLU A 243 -14.05 -7.87 7.44
CA GLU A 243 -14.45 -7.16 8.66
C GLU A 243 -13.74 -7.75 9.89
N THR A 244 -13.72 -9.08 10.00
CA THR A 244 -13.03 -9.81 11.08
C THR A 244 -11.51 -9.60 11.03
N VAL A 245 -10.89 -9.64 9.87
CA VAL A 245 -9.45 -9.40 9.69
C VAL A 245 -9.04 -8.02 10.19
N VAL A 246 -9.82 -6.99 9.86
CA VAL A 246 -9.57 -5.61 10.33
C VAL A 246 -9.64 -5.55 11.86
N ASP A 247 -10.71 -6.07 12.44
CA ASP A 247 -10.92 -6.07 13.90
C ASP A 247 -9.80 -6.81 14.66
N ILE A 248 -9.43 -8.03 14.21
CA ILE A 248 -8.36 -8.82 14.82
C ILE A 248 -7.03 -8.08 14.74
N ASN A 249 -6.70 -7.46 13.60
CA ASN A 249 -5.46 -6.72 13.43
C ASN A 249 -5.36 -5.55 14.43
N ASP A 250 -6.42 -4.79 14.62
CA ASP A 250 -6.44 -3.65 15.54
C ASP A 250 -6.36 -4.10 17.01
N ARG A 251 -7.09 -5.16 17.35
CA ARG A 251 -6.97 -5.79 18.69
C ARG A 251 -5.57 -6.30 18.95
N ARG A 252 -4.92 -6.92 17.96
CA ARG A 252 -3.57 -7.42 18.11
C ARG A 252 -2.57 -6.30 18.42
N LYS A 253 -2.58 -5.21 17.63
CA LYS A 253 -1.72 -4.05 17.89
C LYS A 253 -1.89 -3.53 19.31
N THR A 254 -3.13 -3.40 19.76
CA THR A 254 -3.47 -2.92 21.10
C THR A 254 -3.02 -3.90 22.19
N ALA A 255 -3.16 -5.21 21.99
CA ALA A 255 -2.80 -6.23 22.97
C ALA A 255 -1.28 -6.38 23.16
N MET A 256 -0.46 -5.97 22.18
CA MET A 256 1.00 -6.15 22.25
C MET A 256 1.65 -5.46 23.46
N ALA A 257 1.20 -4.25 23.82
CA ALA A 257 1.72 -3.58 25.01
C ALA A 257 1.44 -4.36 26.31
N GLY A 258 0.26 -4.95 26.44
CA GLY A 258 -0.10 -5.82 27.56
C GLY A 258 0.79 -7.07 27.64
N ARG A 259 1.08 -7.70 26.51
CA ARG A 259 2.01 -8.86 26.43
C ARG A 259 3.43 -8.49 26.87
N ILE A 260 3.91 -7.29 26.50
CA ILE A 260 5.22 -6.80 26.95
C ILE A 260 5.21 -6.57 28.46
N VAL A 261 4.17 -5.96 29.00
CA VAL A 261 3.99 -5.76 30.44
C VAL A 261 4.00 -7.09 31.20
N GLU A 262 3.27 -8.09 30.71
CA GLU A 262 3.23 -9.44 31.29
C GLU A 262 4.60 -10.10 31.24
N ALA A 263 5.31 -10.07 30.10
CA ALA A 263 6.66 -10.59 29.96
C ALA A 263 7.68 -9.91 30.90
N CYS A 264 7.42 -8.64 31.27
CA CYS A 264 8.20 -7.93 32.26
C CYS A 264 7.79 -8.21 33.71
N GLY A 265 6.94 -9.20 33.98
CA GLY A 265 6.49 -9.57 35.32
C GLY A 265 5.33 -8.70 35.84
N GLY A 266 4.49 -8.19 34.95
CA GLY A 266 3.23 -7.48 35.26
C GLY A 266 3.37 -5.95 35.41
N SER A 267 4.58 -5.39 35.33
CA SER A 267 4.79 -3.94 35.37
C SER A 267 6.02 -3.50 34.58
N VAL A 268 5.87 -2.39 33.87
CA VAL A 268 6.98 -1.68 33.19
C VAL A 268 7.25 -0.31 33.78
N ALA A 269 6.59 0.05 34.88
CA ALA A 269 6.77 1.35 35.57
C ALA A 269 8.23 1.56 35.98
N GLY A 270 8.83 2.66 35.49
CA GLY A 270 10.23 3.00 35.74
C GLY A 270 11.26 2.14 34.99
N ARG A 271 10.83 1.13 34.22
CA ARG A 271 11.73 0.29 33.40
C ARG A 271 12.06 0.99 32.10
N THR A 272 13.22 0.67 31.54
CA THR A 272 13.59 1.06 30.18
C THR A 272 13.27 -0.09 29.22
N ILE A 273 12.55 0.22 28.16
CA ILE A 273 12.18 -0.73 27.10
C ILE A 273 12.86 -0.27 25.80
N ALA A 274 13.71 -1.14 25.23
CA ALA A 274 14.29 -0.94 23.93
C ALA A 274 13.30 -1.31 22.84
N VAL A 275 13.09 -0.42 21.87
CA VAL A 275 12.24 -0.66 20.68
C VAL A 275 13.11 -0.59 19.45
N LEU A 276 13.29 -1.74 18.79
CA LEU A 276 14.08 -1.87 17.57
C LEU A 276 13.17 -2.00 16.37
N GLY A 277 13.16 -0.96 15.53
CA GLY A 277 12.22 -0.81 14.41
C GLY A 277 10.96 -0.05 14.83
N LEU A 278 10.66 1.03 14.12
CA LEU A 278 9.51 1.90 14.35
C LEU A 278 8.56 1.93 13.15
N THR A 279 9.10 1.82 11.95
CA THR A 279 8.33 1.77 10.70
C THR A 279 7.49 0.49 10.61
N PHE A 280 6.50 0.47 9.73
CA PHE A 280 5.59 -0.68 9.64
C PHE A 280 6.26 -1.96 9.11
N LYS A 281 7.41 -1.84 8.43
CA LYS A 281 8.24 -2.95 7.92
C LYS A 281 9.67 -2.48 7.61
N PRO A 282 10.62 -3.41 7.35
CA PRO A 282 11.98 -3.07 6.92
C PRO A 282 12.04 -2.33 5.57
N ASN A 283 13.14 -1.56 5.37
CA ASN A 283 13.50 -0.84 4.14
C ASN A 283 12.51 0.25 3.70
N THR A 284 11.87 0.91 4.65
CA THR A 284 11.01 2.07 4.40
C THR A 284 11.10 3.05 5.57
N ASP A 285 10.77 4.31 5.34
CA ASP A 285 10.58 5.35 6.36
C ASP A 285 9.09 5.54 6.73
N ASP A 286 8.19 4.73 6.15
CA ASP A 286 6.74 4.86 6.31
C ASP A 286 6.28 4.45 7.72
N MET A 287 5.69 5.41 8.42
CA MET A 287 5.13 5.27 9.77
C MET A 287 3.61 5.07 9.78
N ARG A 288 2.94 5.17 8.62
CA ARG A 288 1.47 5.10 8.55
C ARG A 288 0.95 3.78 9.10
N ASP A 289 0.03 3.86 10.06
CA ASP A 289 -0.57 2.69 10.74
C ASP A 289 0.46 1.69 11.31
N ALA A 290 1.71 2.11 11.52
CA ALA A 290 2.75 1.27 12.10
C ALA A 290 2.33 0.80 13.50
N PRO A 291 2.54 -0.49 13.85
CA PRO A 291 2.22 -1.01 15.19
C PRO A 291 2.90 -0.22 16.32
N SER A 292 4.08 0.34 16.08
CA SER A 292 4.80 1.19 17.02
C SER A 292 3.98 2.39 17.51
N LEU A 293 3.12 2.96 16.64
CA LEU A 293 2.25 4.10 16.98
C LEU A 293 1.17 3.75 18.01
N VAL A 294 0.90 2.48 18.21
CA VAL A 294 -0.04 1.97 19.23
C VAL A 294 0.71 1.46 20.45
N ILE A 295 1.77 0.69 20.23
CA ILE A 295 2.52 -0.01 21.27
C ILE A 295 3.31 0.97 22.14
N VAL A 296 4.07 1.88 21.52
CA VAL A 296 4.96 2.82 22.25
C VAL A 296 4.18 3.74 23.18
N PRO A 297 3.13 4.45 22.74
CA PRO A 297 2.35 5.29 23.64
C PRO A 297 1.67 4.50 24.76
N ALA A 298 1.25 3.25 24.51
CA ALA A 298 0.66 2.40 25.54
C ALA A 298 1.69 2.01 26.63
N LEU A 299 2.92 1.70 26.25
CA LEU A 299 4.02 1.43 27.19
C LEU A 299 4.42 2.68 27.97
N GLN A 300 4.49 3.86 27.33
CA GLN A 300 4.74 5.13 28.02
C GLN A 300 3.64 5.42 29.06
N LYS A 301 2.37 5.20 28.71
CA LYS A 301 1.23 5.33 29.64
C LYS A 301 1.33 4.37 30.82
N ALA A 302 1.91 3.18 30.61
CA ALA A 302 2.19 2.21 31.67
C ALA A 302 3.44 2.56 32.49
N GLY A 303 4.09 3.69 32.24
CA GLY A 303 5.24 4.21 33.01
C GLY A 303 6.61 3.73 32.52
N ALA A 304 6.72 3.15 31.34
CA ALA A 304 7.99 2.76 30.76
C ALA A 304 8.75 3.98 30.19
N ARG A 305 10.07 3.95 30.29
CA ARG A 305 10.97 4.79 29.49
C ARG A 305 11.30 4.06 28.21
N ILE A 306 11.13 4.72 27.06
CA ILE A 306 11.35 4.09 25.76
C ILE A 306 12.65 4.62 25.17
N ARG A 307 13.54 3.69 24.78
CA ARG A 307 14.70 3.93 23.94
C ARG A 307 14.48 3.22 22.60
N ALA A 308 14.67 3.92 21.50
CA ALA A 308 14.32 3.39 20.20
C ALA A 308 15.42 3.61 19.17
N TYR A 309 15.55 2.64 18.27
CA TYR A 309 16.39 2.74 17.10
C TYR A 309 15.66 2.21 15.86
N ASP A 310 15.69 3.02 14.80
CA ASP A 310 15.24 2.63 13.46
C ASP A 310 16.10 3.35 12.42
N PRO A 311 16.84 2.65 11.55
CA PRO A 311 17.81 3.27 10.63
C PRO A 311 17.16 4.21 9.59
N GLU A 312 15.90 3.98 9.21
CA GLU A 312 15.18 4.79 8.23
C GLU A 312 14.09 5.66 8.88
N GLY A 313 13.26 5.10 9.74
CA GLY A 313 12.13 5.81 10.37
C GLY A 313 12.55 7.03 11.18
N MET A 314 13.72 7.00 11.80
CA MET A 314 14.25 8.13 12.59
C MET A 314 14.66 9.33 11.73
N LYS A 315 14.89 9.16 10.45
CA LYS A 315 15.21 10.23 9.50
C LYS A 315 13.96 11.02 9.07
N GLY A 316 12.79 10.42 9.23
CA GLY A 316 11.50 10.96 8.81
C GLY A 316 10.60 11.38 9.99
N GLU A 317 9.34 10.97 9.92
CA GLU A 317 8.26 11.44 10.80
C GLU A 317 8.25 10.83 12.20
N ALA A 318 9.00 9.76 12.46
CA ALA A 318 8.95 9.03 13.75
C ALA A 318 9.17 9.95 14.96
N ARG A 319 10.08 10.95 14.84
CA ARG A 319 10.36 11.90 15.92
C ARG A 319 9.17 12.79 16.29
N HIS A 320 8.31 13.10 15.31
CA HIS A 320 7.09 13.89 15.52
C HIS A 320 5.93 13.02 16.00
N LEU A 321 5.83 11.79 15.50
CA LEU A 321 4.73 10.87 15.79
C LEU A 321 4.87 10.18 17.15
N LEU A 322 6.11 10.01 17.64
CA LEU A 322 6.43 9.34 18.91
C LEU A 322 7.18 10.31 19.86
N PRO A 323 6.49 11.29 20.44
CA PRO A 323 7.11 12.22 21.36
C PRO A 323 7.48 11.55 22.69
N GLY A 324 8.50 12.10 23.37
CA GLY A 324 8.88 11.66 24.73
C GLY A 324 9.63 10.32 24.79
N ILE A 325 10.18 9.86 23.67
CA ILE A 325 11.09 8.71 23.62
C ILE A 325 12.53 9.17 23.33
N GLU A 326 13.50 8.38 23.76
CA GLU A 326 14.92 8.59 23.46
C GLU A 326 15.26 7.85 22.15
N PHE A 327 15.68 8.60 21.12
CA PHE A 327 16.15 8.02 19.85
C PHE A 327 17.65 7.79 19.93
N CYS A 328 18.07 6.54 19.81
CA CYS A 328 19.46 6.10 19.91
C CYS A 328 20.13 6.02 18.54
N ASP A 329 21.46 6.13 18.50
CA ASP A 329 22.22 6.12 17.27
C ASP A 329 22.48 4.70 16.73
N SER A 330 22.31 3.69 17.58
CA SER A 330 22.43 2.28 17.20
C SER A 330 21.47 1.39 17.99
N ALA A 331 21.27 0.16 17.51
CA ALA A 331 20.48 -0.85 18.18
C ALA A 331 21.13 -1.30 19.52
N VAL A 332 22.45 -1.15 19.64
CA VAL A 332 23.18 -1.49 20.88
C VAL A 332 23.01 -0.42 21.94
N ASP A 333 22.85 0.84 21.52
CA ASP A 333 22.63 1.95 22.44
C ASP A 333 21.18 2.01 22.94
N ALA A 334 20.25 1.38 22.22
CA ALA A 334 18.84 1.33 22.60
C ALA A 334 18.61 0.27 23.70
#